data_3d71a4c1f62875244b688a7834906fba
#
_entry.id   3d71a4c1f62875244b688a7834906fba
#
_cell.length_a   1.000
_cell.length_b   1.000
_cell.length_c   1.000
_cell.angle_alpha   90.00
_cell.angle_beta   90.00
_cell.angle_gamma   90.00
#
_symmetry.space_group_name_H-M   'P 1'
#
loop_
_entity.id
_entity.type
_entity.pdbx_description
1 polymer ?
#
loop_
_entity_poly.entity_id
_entity_poly.type
_entity_poly.pdbx_seq_one_letter_code
_entity_poly.pdbx_strand_id
1 'polypeptide(L)'
;MELRDAVSTAIVITTIFEPSEAVRRFAALREHHLIVVGDRKTPRSWRCENARFLTLAEQRRLAPELDRRMPLDHYCRKMFGYLCAMREGAELIVDTDDDNIPKAGFGFPPLAGTFAALPPGLGFVNIYRYFTPQKVWPRGLPLRCISTEPALATRPEQSCIGIWQALADEDPDVDAIYRLTDNTPCWFEERAPVALGEGTLAPFNSQNTLYRRELFPLLYLPTHVTFRFTDILRGLVAQPILWLYGYRLGFTQATVVQKRNPHDYFKDFVSEIPVYQYAEQVPAIVAGALRGSRSLADNLYEAYVALERHQIVEKREPEVLSAWLAAVRESQHETV
;
A
#
# COMPACT_ATOMS: atom_id res chain seq x y z
N MET A 1 -5.75 -12.57 -34.67
CA MET A 1 -6.17 -12.03 -33.35
C MET A 1 -4.99 -12.28 -32.42
N GLU A 2 -4.06 -11.33 -32.41
CA GLU A 2 -2.85 -11.39 -31.58
C GLU A 2 -3.27 -11.42 -30.13
N LEU A 3 -2.82 -12.44 -29.40
CA LEU A 3 -2.87 -12.47 -27.95
C LEU A 3 -2.12 -11.20 -27.48
N ARG A 4 -2.83 -10.19 -26.99
CA ARG A 4 -2.18 -9.14 -26.18
C ARG A 4 -1.49 -9.89 -25.05
N ASP A 5 -0.17 -9.78 -24.97
CA ASP A 5 0.60 -10.30 -23.86
C ASP A 5 -0.08 -9.82 -22.57
N ALA A 6 -0.48 -10.78 -21.74
CA ALA A 6 -1.14 -10.45 -20.48
C ALA A 6 -0.15 -9.63 -19.66
N VAL A 7 -0.56 -8.45 -19.19
CA VAL A 7 0.27 -7.57 -18.36
C VAL A 7 0.75 -8.36 -17.14
N SER A 8 2.07 -8.50 -16.99
CA SER A 8 2.67 -9.30 -15.92
C SER A 8 2.37 -8.68 -14.56
N THR A 9 1.60 -9.39 -13.74
CA THR A 9 1.21 -8.96 -12.38
C THR A 9 1.87 -9.85 -11.35
N ALA A 10 2.62 -9.23 -10.42
CA ALA A 10 3.18 -9.92 -9.25
C ALA A 10 2.36 -9.59 -8.00
N ILE A 11 2.08 -10.61 -7.20
CA ILE A 11 1.49 -10.47 -5.85
C ILE A 11 2.61 -10.64 -4.85
N VAL A 12 2.76 -9.68 -3.92
CA VAL A 12 3.83 -9.67 -2.93
C VAL A 12 3.26 -9.74 -1.51
N ILE A 13 3.70 -10.74 -0.76
CA ILE A 13 3.29 -11.02 0.63
C ILE A 13 4.52 -11.15 1.51
N THR A 14 4.46 -10.68 2.76
CA THR A 14 5.40 -11.08 3.83
C THR A 14 4.73 -12.05 4.77
N THR A 15 5.50 -13.00 5.33
CA THR A 15 4.98 -13.90 6.34
C THR A 15 6.06 -14.33 7.35
N ILE A 16 5.63 -14.58 8.57
CA ILE A 16 6.45 -15.22 9.62
C ILE A 16 5.89 -16.60 10.02
N PHE A 17 4.85 -17.06 9.32
CA PHE A 17 4.13 -18.31 9.58
C PHE A 17 4.39 -19.35 8.47
N GLU A 18 3.97 -20.59 8.70
CA GLU A 18 3.81 -21.57 7.60
C GLU A 18 2.79 -21.04 6.57
N PRO A 19 2.77 -21.55 5.33
CA PRO A 19 1.83 -21.09 4.32
C PRO A 19 0.38 -21.09 4.84
N SER A 20 -0.19 -19.89 4.95
CA SER A 20 -1.59 -19.67 5.37
C SER A 20 -2.58 -20.13 4.30
N GLU A 21 -3.88 -20.14 4.61
CA GLU A 21 -4.91 -20.33 3.59
C GLU A 21 -4.83 -19.24 2.51
N ALA A 22 -4.63 -17.99 2.91
CA ALA A 22 -4.49 -16.86 1.99
C ALA A 22 -3.34 -17.09 0.99
N VAL A 23 -2.15 -17.43 1.47
CA VAL A 23 -0.98 -17.73 0.63
C VAL A 23 -1.29 -18.86 -0.36
N ARG A 24 -1.92 -19.96 0.09
CA ARG A 24 -2.27 -21.08 -0.81
C ARG A 24 -3.31 -20.67 -1.85
N ARG A 25 -4.28 -19.83 -1.49
CA ARG A 25 -5.30 -19.31 -2.41
C ARG A 25 -4.69 -18.39 -3.46
N PHE A 26 -3.78 -17.50 -3.08
CA PHE A 26 -3.04 -16.67 -4.03
C PHE A 26 -2.14 -17.50 -4.93
N ALA A 27 -1.46 -18.54 -4.41
CA ALA A 27 -0.65 -19.47 -5.19
C ALA A 27 -1.47 -20.27 -6.23
N ALA A 28 -2.77 -20.39 -6.05
CA ALA A 28 -3.67 -21.03 -7.01
C ALA A 28 -4.07 -20.12 -8.19
N LEU A 29 -3.86 -18.81 -8.10
CA LEU A 29 -4.09 -17.83 -9.16
C LEU A 29 -2.93 -17.85 -10.16
N ARG A 30 -2.96 -18.78 -11.11
CA ARG A 30 -1.85 -19.07 -12.05
C ARG A 30 -1.50 -17.94 -13.00
N GLU A 31 -2.40 -17.01 -13.18
CA GLU A 31 -2.20 -15.77 -13.98
C GLU A 31 -1.33 -14.72 -13.29
N HIS A 32 -0.99 -14.92 -12.00
CA HIS A 32 -0.18 -14.01 -11.21
C HIS A 32 1.09 -14.70 -10.69
N HIS A 33 2.18 -13.93 -10.56
CA HIS A 33 3.41 -14.38 -9.93
C HIS A 33 3.34 -14.10 -8.43
N LEU A 34 3.23 -15.13 -7.60
CA LEU A 34 3.24 -14.95 -6.14
C LEU A 34 4.67 -14.95 -5.61
N ILE A 35 5.05 -13.87 -4.96
CA ILE A 35 6.33 -13.69 -4.27
C ILE A 35 6.06 -13.54 -2.78
N VAL A 36 6.65 -14.44 -1.98
CA VAL A 36 6.50 -14.45 -0.53
C VAL A 36 7.84 -14.17 0.12
N VAL A 37 7.90 -13.12 0.92
CA VAL A 37 9.11 -12.65 1.60
C VAL A 37 9.13 -13.18 3.02
N GLY A 38 10.14 -13.98 3.34
CA GLY A 38 10.37 -14.47 4.70
C GLY A 38 11.14 -13.47 5.55
N ASP A 39 11.09 -13.68 6.87
CA ASP A 39 11.91 -12.97 7.84
C ASP A 39 12.52 -13.98 8.84
N ARG A 40 13.21 -13.51 9.86
CA ARG A 40 13.93 -14.32 10.85
C ARG A 40 13.05 -15.38 11.53
N LYS A 41 11.77 -15.05 11.76
CA LYS A 41 10.79 -15.95 12.40
C LYS A 41 10.12 -16.93 11.45
N THR A 42 10.26 -16.72 10.13
CA THR A 42 9.64 -17.60 9.14
C THR A 42 10.26 -19.01 9.24
N PRO A 43 9.46 -20.08 9.25
CA PRO A 43 9.96 -21.45 9.32
C PRO A 43 10.96 -21.76 8.20
N ARG A 44 12.08 -22.42 8.53
CA ARG A 44 13.10 -22.83 7.53
C ARG A 44 12.56 -23.84 6.51
N SER A 45 11.55 -24.60 6.92
CA SER A 45 10.84 -25.59 6.09
C SER A 45 9.85 -24.96 5.12
N TRP A 46 9.69 -23.62 5.13
CA TRP A 46 8.64 -22.95 4.36
C TRP A 46 8.66 -23.35 2.89
N ARG A 47 7.55 -23.88 2.40
CA ARG A 47 7.33 -24.29 1.00
C ARG A 47 5.87 -24.09 0.64
N CYS A 48 5.63 -23.50 -0.51
CA CYS A 48 4.30 -23.42 -1.13
C CYS A 48 4.47 -23.60 -2.64
N GLU A 49 3.72 -24.53 -3.22
CA GLU A 49 3.72 -24.70 -4.68
C GLU A 49 3.27 -23.41 -5.36
N ASN A 50 3.91 -23.05 -6.48
CA ASN A 50 3.65 -21.83 -7.28
C ASN A 50 3.88 -20.50 -6.53
N ALA A 51 4.64 -20.53 -5.46
CA ALA A 51 5.10 -19.33 -4.79
C ALA A 51 6.63 -19.23 -4.85
N ARG A 52 7.15 -18.10 -5.27
CA ARG A 52 8.56 -17.73 -5.16
C ARG A 52 8.81 -17.28 -3.73
N PHE A 53 9.57 -18.06 -2.96
CA PHE A 53 9.93 -17.68 -1.59
C PHE A 53 11.29 -17.00 -1.54
N LEU A 54 11.39 -15.85 -0.88
CA LEU A 54 12.62 -15.10 -0.68
C LEU A 54 13.13 -15.25 0.74
N THR A 55 14.19 -16.03 0.90
CA THR A 55 14.92 -16.16 2.16
C THR A 55 15.71 -14.89 2.47
N LEU A 56 16.10 -14.67 3.74
CA LEU A 56 16.98 -13.57 4.13
C LEU A 56 18.31 -13.54 3.35
N ALA A 57 18.86 -14.72 2.99
CA ALA A 57 20.08 -14.79 2.19
C ALA A 57 19.87 -14.31 0.75
N GLU A 58 18.72 -14.60 0.16
CA GLU A 58 18.34 -14.09 -1.17
C GLU A 58 18.05 -12.61 -1.15
N GLN A 59 17.35 -12.10 -0.13
CA GLN A 59 17.11 -10.68 0.06
C GLN A 59 18.42 -9.88 0.14
N ARG A 60 19.39 -10.39 0.91
CA ARG A 60 20.74 -9.77 0.99
C ARG A 60 21.47 -9.76 -0.35
N ARG A 61 21.36 -10.81 -1.15
CA ARG A 61 21.97 -10.86 -2.49
C ARG A 61 21.28 -9.92 -3.46
N LEU A 62 19.95 -9.79 -3.32
CA LEU A 62 19.13 -8.94 -4.19
C LEU A 62 19.47 -7.46 -4.06
N ALA A 63 19.62 -6.96 -2.83
CA ALA A 63 19.93 -5.56 -2.55
C ALA A 63 20.74 -5.42 -1.25
N PRO A 64 22.08 -5.63 -1.29
CA PRO A 64 22.92 -5.69 -0.10
C PRO A 64 22.96 -4.38 0.68
N GLU A 65 22.95 -3.22 0.00
CA GLU A 65 22.97 -1.90 0.63
C GLU A 65 21.65 -1.61 1.38
N LEU A 66 20.54 -2.03 0.80
CA LEU A 66 19.23 -1.91 1.44
C LEU A 66 19.15 -2.87 2.64
N ASP A 67 19.57 -4.14 2.49
CA ASP A 67 19.53 -5.14 3.58
C ASP A 67 20.27 -4.69 4.83
N ARG A 68 21.44 -4.02 4.69
CA ARG A 68 22.20 -3.49 5.82
C ARG A 68 21.47 -2.42 6.64
N ARG A 69 20.50 -1.74 6.02
CA ARG A 69 19.74 -0.63 6.63
C ARG A 69 18.35 -1.04 7.10
N MET A 70 17.89 -2.21 6.66
CA MET A 70 16.54 -2.69 6.95
C MET A 70 16.48 -3.46 8.28
N PRO A 71 15.47 -3.21 9.12
CA PRO A 71 15.26 -4.02 10.32
C PRO A 71 14.85 -5.46 9.96
N LEU A 72 15.14 -6.39 10.86
CA LEU A 72 14.56 -7.73 10.90
C LEU A 72 13.25 -7.71 11.73
N ASP A 73 12.43 -8.73 11.57
CA ASP A 73 11.13 -8.86 12.23
C ASP A 73 10.21 -7.65 11.96
N HIS A 74 10.23 -7.17 10.71
CA HIS A 74 9.44 -6.03 10.29
C HIS A 74 8.91 -6.22 8.86
N TYR A 75 7.62 -5.96 8.64
CA TYR A 75 7.01 -6.19 7.33
C TYR A 75 7.52 -5.26 6.22
N CYS A 76 8.28 -4.20 6.52
CA CYS A 76 8.98 -3.41 5.50
C CYS A 76 9.94 -4.28 4.64
N ARG A 77 10.34 -5.47 5.11
CA ARG A 77 11.08 -6.43 4.29
C ARG A 77 10.32 -6.88 3.04
N LYS A 78 9.02 -6.62 2.96
CA LYS A 78 8.20 -6.76 1.75
C LYS A 78 8.83 -6.02 0.54
N MET A 79 9.59 -4.95 0.77
CA MET A 79 10.32 -4.22 -0.27
C MET A 79 11.26 -5.12 -1.10
N PHE A 80 11.83 -6.18 -0.53
CA PHE A 80 12.62 -7.15 -1.31
C PHE A 80 11.75 -7.96 -2.27
N GLY A 81 10.51 -8.22 -1.92
CA GLY A 81 9.55 -8.85 -2.82
C GLY A 81 9.20 -7.94 -4.01
N TYR A 82 9.05 -6.66 -3.77
CA TYR A 82 8.83 -5.68 -4.85
C TYR A 82 10.04 -5.61 -5.80
N LEU A 83 11.27 -5.57 -5.27
CA LEU A 83 12.47 -5.59 -6.11
C LEU A 83 12.60 -6.89 -6.92
N CYS A 84 12.24 -8.03 -6.33
CA CYS A 84 12.19 -9.30 -7.04
C CYS A 84 11.18 -9.25 -8.21
N ALA A 85 9.96 -8.76 -7.92
CA ALA A 85 8.93 -8.59 -8.95
C ALA A 85 9.40 -7.68 -10.11
N MET A 86 10.07 -6.57 -9.77
CA MET A 86 10.62 -5.65 -10.77
C MET A 86 11.67 -6.33 -11.67
N ARG A 87 12.59 -7.10 -11.10
CA ARG A 87 13.61 -7.87 -11.84
C ARG A 87 13.00 -8.96 -12.72
N GLU A 88 11.89 -9.54 -12.28
CA GLU A 88 11.13 -10.55 -13.04
C GLU A 88 10.20 -9.91 -14.09
N GLY A 89 10.28 -8.60 -14.31
CA GLY A 89 9.57 -7.88 -15.37
C GLY A 89 8.11 -7.56 -15.05
N ALA A 90 7.71 -7.49 -13.78
CA ALA A 90 6.35 -7.12 -13.43
C ALA A 90 6.01 -5.70 -13.92
N GLU A 91 4.85 -5.56 -14.55
CA GLU A 91 4.24 -4.28 -14.92
C GLU A 91 3.29 -3.76 -13.85
N LEU A 92 2.74 -4.69 -13.04
CA LEU A 92 1.86 -4.41 -11.93
C LEU A 92 2.33 -5.17 -10.70
N ILE A 93 2.28 -4.50 -9.54
CA ILE A 93 2.55 -5.14 -8.24
C ILE A 93 1.32 -4.98 -7.36
N VAL A 94 0.80 -6.11 -6.86
CA VAL A 94 -0.20 -6.17 -5.82
C VAL A 94 0.50 -6.37 -4.48
N ASP A 95 0.27 -5.46 -3.58
CA ASP A 95 0.74 -5.49 -2.20
C ASP A 95 -0.39 -5.98 -1.30
N THR A 96 -0.22 -7.16 -0.67
CA THR A 96 -1.23 -7.76 0.20
C THR A 96 -0.59 -8.54 1.35
N ASP A 97 -1.41 -9.12 2.24
CA ASP A 97 -0.96 -9.77 3.47
C ASP A 97 -1.29 -11.26 3.50
N ASP A 98 -0.64 -12.02 4.39
CA ASP A 98 -0.77 -13.47 4.50
C ASP A 98 -2.06 -13.94 5.19
N ASP A 99 -2.92 -13.02 5.59
CA ASP A 99 -4.24 -13.24 6.19
C ASP A 99 -5.41 -12.73 5.31
N ASN A 100 -5.11 -12.21 4.11
CA ASN A 100 -6.10 -11.78 3.11
C ASN A 100 -6.44 -12.92 2.15
N ILE A 101 -7.62 -13.49 2.27
CA ILE A 101 -8.09 -14.58 1.39
C ILE A 101 -8.73 -13.98 0.13
N PRO A 102 -8.20 -14.24 -1.08
CA PRO A 102 -8.79 -13.71 -2.31
C PRO A 102 -10.19 -14.27 -2.54
N LYS A 103 -11.13 -13.38 -2.91
CA LYS A 103 -12.50 -13.73 -3.32
C LYS A 103 -12.49 -14.31 -4.74
N ALA A 104 -13.57 -15.00 -5.11
CA ALA A 104 -13.78 -15.39 -6.49
C ALA A 104 -13.80 -14.15 -7.41
N GLY A 105 -13.04 -14.20 -8.51
CA GLY A 105 -12.88 -13.03 -9.39
C GLY A 105 -11.93 -11.95 -8.82
N PHE A 106 -11.01 -12.33 -7.94
CA PHE A 106 -9.94 -11.41 -7.46
C PHE A 106 -9.30 -10.67 -8.63
N GLY A 107 -9.19 -9.36 -8.51
CA GLY A 107 -8.61 -8.50 -9.53
C GLY A 107 -8.88 -7.03 -9.24
N PHE A 108 -8.42 -6.19 -10.15
CA PHE A 108 -8.53 -4.74 -10.05
C PHE A 108 -9.14 -4.15 -11.33
N PRO A 109 -9.80 -2.97 -11.25
CA PRO A 109 -10.29 -2.29 -12.44
C PRO A 109 -9.14 -1.85 -13.36
N PRO A 110 -9.43 -1.51 -14.64
CA PRO A 110 -8.44 -0.95 -15.55
C PRO A 110 -7.75 0.30 -14.97
N LEU A 111 -6.50 0.56 -15.38
CA LEU A 111 -5.73 1.73 -14.92
C LEU A 111 -6.14 3.04 -15.60
N ALA A 112 -6.92 2.98 -16.67
CA ALA A 112 -7.43 4.17 -17.37
C ALA A 112 -8.84 3.91 -17.85
N GLY A 113 -9.69 4.93 -17.76
CA GLY A 113 -11.09 4.84 -18.18
C GLY A 113 -11.95 5.92 -17.55
N THR A 114 -13.25 5.82 -17.79
CA THR A 114 -14.24 6.67 -17.13
C THR A 114 -14.72 5.99 -15.86
N PHE A 115 -14.47 6.63 -14.72
CA PHE A 115 -14.85 6.12 -13.40
C PHE A 115 -15.79 7.11 -12.69
N ALA A 116 -16.51 6.64 -11.69
CA ALA A 116 -17.08 7.53 -10.69
C ALA A 116 -15.92 8.29 -10.03
N ALA A 117 -16.00 9.62 -9.94
CA ALA A 117 -14.93 10.43 -9.36
C ALA A 117 -15.48 11.36 -8.28
N LEU A 118 -14.81 11.42 -7.13
CA LEU A 118 -15.04 12.46 -6.14
C LEU A 118 -14.44 13.79 -6.64
N PRO A 119 -15.10 14.92 -6.37
CA PRO A 119 -14.58 16.22 -6.79
C PRO A 119 -13.23 16.53 -6.14
N PRO A 120 -12.41 17.43 -6.73
CA PRO A 120 -11.16 17.86 -6.14
C PRO A 120 -11.39 18.73 -4.89
N GLY A 121 -10.39 18.77 -3.99
CA GLY A 121 -10.31 19.72 -2.90
C GLY A 121 -11.18 19.43 -1.68
N LEU A 122 -11.72 18.22 -1.52
CA LEU A 122 -12.52 17.87 -0.34
C LEU A 122 -11.68 17.70 0.95
N GLY A 123 -10.34 17.65 0.81
CA GLY A 123 -9.50 17.24 1.93
C GLY A 123 -9.71 15.77 2.28
N PHE A 124 -9.54 15.41 3.55
CA PHE A 124 -9.72 14.02 3.98
C PHE A 124 -11.18 13.58 3.98
N VAL A 125 -11.44 12.43 3.35
CA VAL A 125 -12.76 11.79 3.29
C VAL A 125 -12.70 10.37 3.84
N ASN A 126 -13.75 9.95 4.54
CA ASN A 126 -13.96 8.56 4.90
C ASN A 126 -14.49 7.78 3.68
N ILE A 127 -13.59 7.23 2.87
CA ILE A 127 -13.95 6.53 1.64
C ILE A 127 -14.74 5.23 1.88
N TYR A 128 -14.63 4.61 3.06
CA TYR A 128 -15.41 3.42 3.39
C TYR A 128 -16.91 3.68 3.31
N ARG A 129 -17.36 4.88 3.64
CA ARG A 129 -18.78 5.30 3.52
C ARG A 129 -19.31 5.27 2.09
N TYR A 130 -18.46 5.29 1.10
CA TYR A 130 -18.90 5.09 -0.28
C TYR A 130 -19.31 3.63 -0.54
N PHE A 131 -18.76 2.68 0.21
CA PHE A 131 -18.96 1.24 0.01
C PHE A 131 -19.80 0.57 1.13
N THR A 132 -20.09 1.23 2.23
CA THR A 132 -20.91 0.66 3.32
C THR A 132 -21.64 1.74 4.09
N PRO A 133 -22.87 1.48 4.54
CA PRO A 133 -23.59 2.34 5.48
C PRO A 133 -23.12 2.15 6.94
N GLN A 134 -22.27 1.14 7.23
CA GLN A 134 -21.75 0.91 8.58
C GLN A 134 -20.89 2.10 9.05
N LYS A 135 -20.94 2.40 10.34
CA LYS A 135 -20.12 3.43 10.96
C LYS A 135 -18.70 2.91 11.17
N VAL A 136 -17.90 2.94 10.13
CA VAL A 136 -16.53 2.45 10.09
C VAL A 136 -15.64 3.45 9.33
N TRP A 137 -14.36 3.49 9.65
CA TRP A 137 -13.39 4.39 9.00
C TRP A 137 -12.02 3.74 8.84
N PRO A 138 -11.25 4.10 7.79
CA PRO A 138 -9.91 3.56 7.58
C PRO A 138 -8.91 4.12 8.60
N ARG A 139 -7.93 3.31 8.98
CA ARG A 139 -6.74 3.75 9.72
C ARG A 139 -6.03 4.85 8.94
N GLY A 140 -5.64 5.91 9.64
CA GLY A 140 -5.02 7.09 9.01
C GLY A 140 -5.98 8.23 8.69
N LEU A 141 -7.30 8.04 8.83
CA LEU A 141 -8.25 9.14 8.76
C LEU A 141 -8.04 10.07 9.98
N PRO A 142 -7.84 11.38 9.77
CA PRO A 142 -7.73 12.32 10.89
C PRO A 142 -8.93 12.22 11.84
N LEU A 143 -8.70 12.22 13.14
CA LEU A 143 -9.75 11.99 14.16
C LEU A 143 -10.94 12.95 14.01
N ARG A 144 -10.69 14.20 13.65
CA ARG A 144 -11.77 15.19 13.41
C ARG A 144 -12.68 14.81 12.23
N CYS A 145 -12.19 13.97 11.30
CA CYS A 145 -12.94 13.54 10.12
C CYS A 145 -13.82 12.31 10.38
N ILE A 146 -13.69 11.65 11.54
CA ILE A 146 -14.51 10.48 11.89
C ILE A 146 -15.98 10.86 12.04
N SER A 147 -16.23 12.03 12.63
CA SER A 147 -17.59 12.56 12.88
C SER A 147 -18.08 13.53 11.78
N THR A 148 -17.22 13.91 10.84
CA THR A 148 -17.62 14.76 9.72
C THR A 148 -18.11 13.91 8.55
N GLU A 149 -19.19 14.34 7.92
CA GLU A 149 -19.83 13.56 6.87
C GLU A 149 -19.98 14.38 5.58
N PRO A 150 -18.87 14.69 4.86
CA PRO A 150 -19.00 15.31 3.55
C PRO A 150 -19.80 14.40 2.62
N ALA A 151 -20.63 14.97 1.81
CA ALA A 151 -21.34 14.23 0.78
C ALA A 151 -20.32 13.64 -0.22
N LEU A 152 -20.31 12.31 -0.39
CA LEU A 152 -19.46 11.60 -1.35
C LEU A 152 -20.19 11.54 -2.73
N ALA A 153 -20.66 12.69 -3.21
CA ALA A 153 -21.26 12.78 -4.53
C ALA A 153 -20.20 12.58 -5.61
N THR A 154 -20.45 11.67 -6.52
CA THR A 154 -19.54 11.34 -7.63
C THR A 154 -20.12 11.81 -8.96
N ARG A 155 -19.24 12.04 -9.93
CA ARG A 155 -19.57 12.23 -11.34
C ARG A 155 -18.67 11.35 -12.21
N PRO A 156 -19.11 10.94 -13.41
CA PRO A 156 -18.22 10.26 -14.36
C PRO A 156 -17.07 11.19 -14.77
N GLU A 157 -15.83 10.70 -14.69
CA GLU A 157 -14.64 11.45 -15.10
C GLU A 157 -13.62 10.51 -15.73
N GLN A 158 -13.03 10.92 -16.85
CA GLN A 158 -11.89 10.21 -17.44
C GLN A 158 -10.69 10.35 -16.51
N SER A 159 -10.18 9.23 -16.02
CA SER A 159 -9.08 9.22 -15.04
C SER A 159 -8.00 8.22 -15.41
N CYS A 160 -6.76 8.58 -15.09
CA CYS A 160 -5.60 7.68 -15.13
C CYS A 160 -5.24 7.31 -13.69
N ILE A 161 -5.48 6.06 -13.32
CA ILE A 161 -5.26 5.56 -11.96
C ILE A 161 -3.82 5.09 -11.83
N GLY A 162 -3.13 5.65 -10.85
CA GLY A 162 -1.78 5.24 -10.49
C GLY A 162 -1.75 4.07 -9.53
N ILE A 163 -2.66 4.09 -8.56
CA ILE A 163 -2.77 3.13 -7.48
C ILE A 163 -4.24 2.80 -7.28
N TRP A 164 -4.59 1.51 -7.22
CA TRP A 164 -5.87 1.02 -6.76
C TRP A 164 -5.76 0.46 -5.35
N GLN A 165 -6.58 0.96 -4.42
CA GLN A 165 -6.83 0.28 -3.15
C GLN A 165 -8.14 -0.49 -3.28
N ALA A 166 -8.08 -1.82 -3.30
CA ALA A 166 -9.26 -2.64 -3.10
C ALA A 166 -9.50 -2.86 -1.60
N LEU A 167 -10.77 -2.96 -1.22
CA LEU A 167 -11.16 -3.14 0.17
C LEU A 167 -11.04 -4.62 0.59
N ALA A 168 -11.13 -4.86 1.88
CA ALA A 168 -11.15 -6.19 2.49
C ALA A 168 -12.42 -6.32 3.34
N ASP A 169 -13.19 -7.37 3.11
CA ASP A 169 -14.35 -7.70 3.92
C ASP A 169 -13.96 -8.32 5.26
N GLU A 170 -14.89 -8.30 6.21
CA GLU A 170 -14.85 -8.81 7.57
C GLU A 170 -13.97 -7.97 8.48
N ASP A 171 -12.68 -7.84 8.22
CA ASP A 171 -11.75 -7.13 9.07
C ASP A 171 -10.89 -6.12 8.29
N PRO A 172 -11.52 -5.03 7.73
CA PRO A 172 -10.77 -4.02 6.99
C PRO A 172 -9.75 -3.32 7.88
N ASP A 173 -8.81 -2.61 7.25
CA ASP A 173 -7.79 -1.86 7.99
C ASP A 173 -8.40 -0.62 8.64
N VAL A 174 -8.87 -0.79 9.86
CA VAL A 174 -9.37 0.26 10.76
C VAL A 174 -8.36 0.54 11.86
N ASP A 175 -8.50 1.68 12.52
CA ASP A 175 -7.60 2.06 13.61
C ASP A 175 -7.95 1.41 14.96
N ALA A 176 -7.04 1.55 15.91
CA ALA A 176 -7.20 0.98 17.24
C ALA A 176 -8.34 1.63 18.03
N ILE A 177 -8.73 2.88 17.73
CA ILE A 177 -9.89 3.52 18.37
C ILE A 177 -11.17 2.79 17.98
N TYR A 178 -11.34 2.47 16.68
CA TYR A 178 -12.45 1.64 16.22
C TYR A 178 -12.44 0.27 16.93
N ARG A 179 -11.26 -0.39 16.96
CA ARG A 179 -11.10 -1.71 17.60
C ARG A 179 -11.44 -1.73 19.08
N LEU A 180 -11.07 -0.69 19.82
CA LEU A 180 -11.29 -0.58 21.26
C LEU A 180 -12.72 -0.14 21.61
N THR A 181 -13.47 0.44 20.69
CA THR A 181 -14.80 1.01 20.95
C THR A 181 -15.95 0.22 20.34
N ASP A 182 -15.80 -0.32 19.15
CA ASP A 182 -16.84 -1.04 18.41
C ASP A 182 -16.39 -2.44 18.01
N ASN A 183 -15.36 -2.52 17.14
CA ASN A 183 -14.78 -3.76 16.61
C ASN A 183 -15.78 -4.67 15.86
N THR A 184 -16.87 -4.13 15.34
CA THR A 184 -17.84 -4.89 14.54
C THR A 184 -17.23 -5.24 13.17
N PRO A 185 -17.31 -6.50 12.71
CA PRO A 185 -16.90 -6.85 11.36
C PRO A 185 -17.62 -6.01 10.31
N CYS A 186 -16.90 -5.63 9.25
CA CYS A 186 -17.42 -4.77 8.19
C CYS A 186 -17.49 -5.53 6.87
N TRP A 187 -18.61 -5.34 6.15
CA TRP A 187 -18.82 -5.87 4.81
C TRP A 187 -19.11 -4.71 3.87
N PHE A 188 -18.43 -4.72 2.73
CA PHE A 188 -18.58 -3.67 1.72
C PHE A 188 -19.54 -4.09 0.62
N GLU A 189 -20.40 -3.16 0.21
CA GLU A 189 -21.29 -3.34 -0.92
C GLU A 189 -20.51 -3.36 -2.24
N GLU A 190 -20.99 -4.13 -3.20
CA GLU A 190 -20.51 -4.05 -4.57
C GLU A 190 -20.93 -2.73 -5.19
N ARG A 191 -19.97 -1.86 -5.43
CA ARG A 191 -20.17 -0.55 -6.07
C ARG A 191 -19.14 -0.29 -7.16
N ALA A 192 -19.50 0.62 -8.07
CA ALA A 192 -18.57 1.08 -9.09
C ALA A 192 -17.27 1.60 -8.46
N PRO A 193 -16.10 1.32 -9.08
CA PRO A 193 -14.83 1.88 -8.64
C PRO A 193 -14.89 3.41 -8.63
N VAL A 194 -14.21 4.03 -7.66
CA VAL A 194 -14.21 5.48 -7.49
C VAL A 194 -12.79 6.04 -7.50
N ALA A 195 -12.57 7.09 -8.30
CA ALA A 195 -11.32 7.85 -8.34
C ALA A 195 -11.41 9.06 -7.41
N LEU A 196 -10.31 9.42 -6.74
CA LEU A 196 -10.25 10.64 -5.93
C LEU A 196 -9.75 11.82 -6.78
N GLY A 197 -10.47 12.94 -6.74
CA GLY A 197 -10.02 14.20 -7.34
C GLY A 197 -8.76 14.73 -6.64
N GLU A 198 -8.02 15.61 -7.32
CA GLU A 198 -6.84 16.26 -6.75
C GLU A 198 -7.19 17.05 -5.47
N GLY A 199 -6.39 16.93 -4.42
CA GLY A 199 -6.68 17.54 -3.11
C GLY A 199 -7.78 16.85 -2.32
N THR A 200 -8.35 15.75 -2.83
CA THR A 200 -9.22 14.84 -2.08
C THR A 200 -8.40 13.64 -1.61
N LEU A 201 -8.32 13.45 -0.30
CA LEU A 201 -7.45 12.51 0.38
C LEU A 201 -8.25 11.39 1.04
N ALA A 202 -7.80 10.17 0.90
CA ALA A 202 -8.24 9.06 1.75
C ALA A 202 -7.03 8.21 2.15
N PRO A 203 -6.92 7.75 3.39
CA PRO A 203 -5.88 6.82 3.76
C PRO A 203 -5.97 5.55 2.93
N PHE A 204 -4.81 5.01 2.52
CA PHE A 204 -4.67 3.69 1.94
C PHE A 204 -3.39 3.02 2.47
N ASN A 205 -3.27 1.72 2.33
CA ASN A 205 -2.36 0.89 3.11
C ASN A 205 -1.73 -0.25 2.29
N SER A 206 -1.16 -1.26 2.97
CA SER A 206 -0.55 -2.46 2.37
C SER A 206 -1.48 -3.67 2.31
N GLN A 207 -2.77 -3.53 2.64
CA GLN A 207 -3.66 -4.67 2.81
C GLN A 207 -4.05 -5.31 1.47
N ASN A 208 -4.38 -4.50 0.45
CA ASN A 208 -4.84 -5.00 -0.86
C ASN A 208 -4.72 -3.89 -1.91
N THR A 209 -3.50 -3.63 -2.38
CA THR A 209 -3.19 -2.41 -3.14
C THR A 209 -2.40 -2.74 -4.39
N LEU A 210 -2.86 -2.27 -5.55
CA LEU A 210 -2.19 -2.42 -6.85
C LEU A 210 -1.42 -1.15 -7.19
N TYR A 211 -0.16 -1.32 -7.61
CA TYR A 211 0.70 -0.27 -8.14
C TYR A 211 1.07 -0.57 -9.59
N ARG A 212 1.06 0.47 -10.42
CA ARG A 212 1.59 0.41 -11.78
C ARG A 212 3.09 0.68 -11.80
N ARG A 213 3.77 0.17 -12.84
CA ARG A 213 5.24 0.19 -12.99
C ARG A 213 5.89 1.55 -12.78
N GLU A 214 5.30 2.60 -13.35
CA GLU A 214 5.85 3.96 -13.27
C GLU A 214 5.91 4.51 -11.85
N LEU A 215 5.13 3.91 -10.93
CA LEU A 215 5.01 4.32 -9.54
C LEU A 215 5.71 3.39 -8.55
N PHE A 216 6.49 2.42 -9.01
CA PHE A 216 7.19 1.48 -8.14
C PHE A 216 8.12 2.14 -7.10
N PRO A 217 8.76 3.30 -7.34
CA PRO A 217 9.45 4.00 -6.27
C PRO A 217 8.57 4.29 -5.04
N LEU A 218 7.25 4.52 -5.23
CA LEU A 218 6.28 4.80 -4.14
C LEU A 218 5.93 3.56 -3.30
N LEU A 219 6.40 2.37 -3.65
CA LEU A 219 6.30 1.16 -2.83
C LEU A 219 7.22 1.19 -1.59
N TYR A 220 8.03 2.24 -1.43
CA TYR A 220 8.87 2.44 -0.26
C TYR A 220 8.07 2.38 1.04
N LEU A 221 8.45 1.50 1.94
CA LEU A 221 7.89 1.38 3.29
C LEU A 221 8.87 1.99 4.29
N PRO A 222 8.56 3.13 4.91
CA PRO A 222 9.45 3.76 5.89
C PRO A 222 9.75 2.82 7.05
N THR A 223 11.03 2.77 7.44
CA THR A 223 11.57 1.73 8.33
C THR A 223 11.78 2.21 9.75
N HIS A 224 11.88 3.52 9.96
CA HIS A 224 12.16 4.15 11.25
C HIS A 224 10.98 5.00 11.73
N VAL A 225 9.79 4.41 11.63
CA VAL A 225 8.54 4.90 12.21
C VAL A 225 7.88 3.76 12.98
N THR A 226 6.81 4.01 13.70
CA THR A 226 6.11 2.92 14.39
C THR A 226 5.49 1.96 13.37
N PHE A 227 5.38 0.68 13.74
CA PHE A 227 4.89 -0.40 12.88
C PHE A 227 3.55 -0.07 12.20
N ARG A 228 2.60 0.50 12.96
CA ARG A 228 1.27 0.85 12.47
C ARG A 228 1.22 2.15 11.66
N PHE A 229 2.31 2.93 11.62
CA PHE A 229 2.40 4.15 10.81
C PHE A 229 3.07 3.93 9.45
N THR A 230 3.83 2.87 9.28
CA THR A 230 4.67 2.58 8.10
C THR A 230 3.91 2.72 6.77
N ASP A 231 2.88 1.92 6.54
CA ASP A 231 2.13 1.88 5.28
C ASP A 231 1.17 3.07 5.13
N ILE A 232 0.64 3.57 6.24
CA ILE A 232 -0.18 4.79 6.23
C ILE A 232 0.66 6.01 5.83
N LEU A 233 1.87 6.15 6.37
CA LEU A 233 2.77 7.23 5.97
C LEU A 233 3.11 7.14 4.48
N ARG A 234 3.44 5.94 3.97
CA ARG A 234 3.61 5.71 2.53
C ARG A 234 2.41 6.21 1.73
N GLY A 235 1.20 5.84 2.16
CA GLY A 235 -0.05 6.21 1.50
C GLY A 235 -0.29 7.73 1.49
N LEU A 236 0.02 8.41 2.58
CA LEU A 236 -0.12 9.87 2.70
C LEU A 236 0.92 10.62 1.87
N VAL A 237 2.14 10.11 1.78
CA VAL A 237 3.22 10.67 0.95
C VAL A 237 2.93 10.48 -0.53
N ALA A 238 2.38 9.34 -0.93
CA ALA A 238 2.14 9.02 -2.33
C ALA A 238 1.12 9.95 -3.00
N GLN A 239 0.04 10.34 -2.30
CA GLN A 239 -1.08 11.05 -2.93
C GLN A 239 -0.70 12.40 -3.56
N PRO A 240 0.01 13.33 -2.88
CA PRO A 240 0.46 14.57 -3.54
C PRO A 240 1.41 14.30 -4.72
N ILE A 241 2.22 13.24 -4.66
CA ILE A 241 3.12 12.86 -5.75
C ILE A 241 2.30 12.36 -6.95
N LEU A 242 1.26 11.53 -6.73
CA LEU A 242 0.37 11.08 -7.80
C LEU A 242 -0.20 12.25 -8.58
N TRP A 243 -0.70 13.28 -7.91
CA TRP A 243 -1.30 14.46 -8.56
C TRP A 243 -0.29 15.18 -9.44
N LEU A 244 0.94 15.37 -8.97
CA LEU A 244 2.00 16.05 -9.73
C LEU A 244 2.30 15.34 -11.07
N TYR A 245 2.16 14.02 -11.12
CA TYR A 245 2.40 13.20 -12.31
C TYR A 245 1.11 12.81 -13.06
N GLY A 246 -0.02 13.47 -12.77
CA GLY A 246 -1.28 13.28 -13.49
C GLY A 246 -2.03 12.00 -13.16
N TYR A 247 -1.66 11.32 -12.08
CA TYR A 247 -2.33 10.10 -11.62
C TYR A 247 -3.35 10.37 -10.51
N ARG A 248 -4.31 9.46 -10.39
CA ARG A 248 -5.29 9.44 -9.30
C ARG A 248 -5.09 8.20 -8.42
N LEU A 249 -5.47 8.32 -7.14
CA LEU A 249 -5.74 7.18 -6.28
C LEU A 249 -7.18 6.74 -6.54
N GLY A 250 -7.38 5.44 -6.72
CA GLY A 250 -8.71 4.84 -6.87
C GLY A 250 -9.00 3.83 -5.77
N PHE A 251 -10.29 3.68 -5.46
CA PHE A 251 -10.79 2.64 -4.56
C PHE A 251 -11.77 1.75 -5.28
N THR A 252 -11.78 0.47 -4.95
CA THR A 252 -12.72 -0.50 -5.48
C THR A 252 -13.26 -1.39 -4.37
N GLN A 253 -14.34 -2.12 -4.66
CA GLN A 253 -14.98 -3.06 -3.74
C GLN A 253 -14.00 -4.06 -3.12
N ALA A 254 -14.45 -4.78 -2.10
CA ALA A 254 -13.64 -5.81 -1.46
C ALA A 254 -13.37 -6.98 -2.42
N THR A 255 -12.09 -7.24 -2.69
CA THR A 255 -11.61 -8.38 -3.50
C THR A 255 -10.98 -9.47 -2.65
N VAL A 256 -10.83 -9.22 -1.36
CA VAL A 256 -10.35 -10.18 -0.36
C VAL A 256 -11.26 -10.18 0.87
N VAL A 257 -11.16 -11.26 1.66
CA VAL A 257 -11.70 -11.34 3.03
C VAL A 257 -10.52 -11.46 3.97
N GLN A 258 -10.38 -10.55 4.93
CA GLN A 258 -9.29 -10.65 5.91
C GLN A 258 -9.71 -11.50 7.11
N LYS A 259 -8.91 -12.51 7.39
CA LYS A 259 -8.97 -13.36 8.60
C LYS A 259 -7.85 -12.97 9.55
N ARG A 260 -8.04 -11.84 10.25
CA ARG A 260 -7.00 -11.19 11.03
C ARG A 260 -6.41 -12.12 12.09
N ASN A 261 -5.09 -12.12 12.19
CA ASN A 261 -4.36 -12.73 13.28
C ASN A 261 -4.69 -12.03 14.62
N PRO A 262 -4.61 -12.73 15.79
CA PRO A 262 -4.85 -12.10 17.09
C PRO A 262 -3.94 -10.89 17.33
N HIS A 263 -4.50 -9.78 17.76
CA HIS A 263 -3.82 -8.52 18.05
C HIS A 263 -4.06 -8.05 19.48
N ASP A 264 -3.08 -7.34 20.03
CA ASP A 264 -3.22 -6.56 21.25
C ASP A 264 -3.58 -5.11 20.86
N TYR A 265 -4.86 -4.77 20.90
CA TYR A 265 -5.35 -3.46 20.44
C TYR A 265 -4.80 -2.27 21.24
N PHE A 266 -4.38 -2.46 22.49
CA PHE A 266 -3.69 -1.39 23.24
C PHE A 266 -2.28 -1.16 22.73
N LYS A 267 -1.55 -2.20 22.34
CA LYS A 267 -0.24 -2.04 21.68
C LYS A 267 -0.40 -1.41 20.30
N ASP A 268 -1.43 -1.81 19.55
CA ASP A 268 -1.77 -1.18 18.28
C ASP A 268 -2.04 0.31 18.47
N PHE A 269 -2.86 0.69 19.48
CA PHE A 269 -3.14 2.08 19.82
C PHE A 269 -1.87 2.91 20.09
N VAL A 270 -0.96 2.38 20.93
CA VAL A 270 0.31 3.05 21.21
C VAL A 270 1.16 3.20 19.93
N SER A 271 1.17 2.18 19.08
CA SER A 271 1.88 2.22 17.79
C SER A 271 1.22 3.15 16.77
N GLU A 272 -0.06 3.47 16.92
CA GLU A 272 -0.82 4.38 16.06
C GLU A 272 -0.79 5.86 16.51
N ILE A 273 -0.24 6.19 17.68
CA ILE A 273 -0.16 7.57 18.14
C ILE A 273 0.42 8.52 17.07
N PRO A 274 1.53 8.20 16.37
CA PRO A 274 2.04 9.05 15.30
C PRO A 274 1.08 9.22 14.12
N VAL A 275 0.23 8.22 13.83
CA VAL A 275 -0.82 8.33 12.81
C VAL A 275 -1.77 9.46 13.17
N TYR A 276 -2.28 9.48 14.40
CA TYR A 276 -3.20 10.52 14.87
C TYR A 276 -2.57 11.90 14.91
N GLN A 277 -1.27 11.97 15.23
CA GLN A 277 -0.54 13.24 15.34
C GLN A 277 -0.21 13.85 13.98
N TYR A 278 0.13 13.03 12.98
CA TYR A 278 0.79 13.52 11.77
C TYR A 278 -0.01 13.33 10.49
N ALA A 279 -1.01 12.43 10.46
CA ALA A 279 -1.71 12.10 9.21
C ALA A 279 -2.25 13.33 8.47
N GLU A 280 -2.75 14.31 9.20
CA GLU A 280 -3.30 15.53 8.61
C GLU A 280 -2.25 16.46 8.01
N GLN A 281 -1.04 16.49 8.58
CA GLN A 281 0.03 17.41 8.19
C GLN A 281 0.85 16.88 7.00
N VAL A 282 1.04 15.55 6.93
CA VAL A 282 1.95 14.90 5.97
C VAL A 282 1.67 15.31 4.53
N PRO A 283 0.44 15.27 4.00
CA PRO A 283 0.21 15.62 2.60
C PRO A 283 0.58 17.08 2.26
N ALA A 284 0.36 18.01 3.18
CA ALA A 284 0.69 19.42 2.98
C ALA A 284 2.22 19.64 3.00
N ILE A 285 2.94 19.01 3.92
CA ILE A 285 4.41 19.08 4.00
C ILE A 285 5.01 18.50 2.71
N VAL A 286 4.53 17.33 2.27
CA VAL A 286 4.97 16.69 1.03
C VAL A 286 4.72 17.60 -0.16
N ALA A 287 3.48 18.09 -0.35
CA ALA A 287 3.14 18.97 -1.47
C ALA A 287 4.05 20.21 -1.53
N GLY A 288 4.41 20.81 -0.39
CA GLY A 288 5.34 21.93 -0.30
C GLY A 288 6.77 21.64 -0.77
N ALA A 289 7.19 20.37 -0.67
CA ALA A 289 8.53 19.93 -1.08
C ALA A 289 8.62 19.57 -2.57
N LEU A 290 7.49 19.29 -3.24
CA LEU A 290 7.47 18.81 -4.62
C LEU A 290 7.83 19.90 -5.64
N ARG A 291 8.45 19.49 -6.75
CA ARG A 291 8.77 20.35 -7.91
C ARG A 291 8.52 19.59 -9.20
N GLY A 292 7.78 20.18 -10.13
CA GLY A 292 7.46 19.58 -11.44
C GLY A 292 8.66 19.32 -12.34
N SER A 293 9.81 19.96 -12.08
CA SER A 293 11.06 19.75 -12.83
C SER A 293 11.88 18.56 -12.36
N ARG A 294 11.52 17.90 -11.27
CA ARG A 294 12.22 16.76 -10.71
C ARG A 294 11.59 15.44 -11.19
N SER A 295 12.37 14.36 -11.17
CA SER A 295 11.84 13.01 -11.34
C SER A 295 10.95 12.60 -10.15
N LEU A 296 10.14 11.55 -10.33
CA LEU A 296 9.34 10.97 -9.26
C LEU A 296 10.21 10.52 -8.08
N ALA A 297 11.34 9.87 -8.37
CA ALA A 297 12.28 9.41 -7.34
C ALA A 297 12.87 10.59 -6.54
N ASP A 298 13.28 11.67 -7.23
CA ASP A 298 13.82 12.86 -6.56
C ASP A 298 12.76 13.57 -5.72
N ASN A 299 11.52 13.67 -6.22
CA ASN A 299 10.41 14.24 -5.46
C ASN A 299 10.07 13.38 -4.22
N LEU A 300 10.10 12.05 -4.34
CA LEU A 300 9.92 11.17 -3.20
C LEU A 300 11.04 11.37 -2.16
N TYR A 301 12.30 11.47 -2.59
CA TYR A 301 13.42 11.75 -1.69
C TYR A 301 13.26 13.07 -0.94
N GLU A 302 12.97 14.16 -1.66
CA GLU A 302 12.75 15.48 -1.07
C GLU A 302 11.54 15.53 -0.11
N ALA A 303 10.50 14.75 -0.40
CA ALA A 303 9.36 14.60 0.51
C ALA A 303 9.81 14.03 1.86
N TYR A 304 10.63 12.97 1.87
CA TYR A 304 11.14 12.39 3.12
C TYR A 304 12.17 13.29 3.82
N VAL A 305 12.97 14.05 3.08
CA VAL A 305 13.82 15.10 3.67
C VAL A 305 13.00 16.20 4.35
N ALA A 306 11.86 16.59 3.75
CA ALA A 306 10.94 17.53 4.39
C ALA A 306 10.30 16.94 5.65
N LEU A 307 9.87 15.67 5.61
CA LEU A 307 9.31 14.98 6.78
C LEU A 307 10.32 14.83 7.92
N GLU A 308 11.60 14.61 7.60
CA GLU A 308 12.71 14.59 8.59
C GLU A 308 12.86 15.97 9.25
N ARG A 309 12.88 17.05 8.49
CA ARG A 309 12.96 18.43 9.03
C ARG A 309 11.78 18.76 9.94
N HIS A 310 10.61 18.17 9.70
CA HIS A 310 9.43 18.29 10.55
C HIS A 310 9.39 17.24 11.69
N GLN A 311 10.44 16.43 11.85
CA GLN A 311 10.57 15.41 12.90
C GLN A 311 9.47 14.32 12.85
N ILE A 312 8.90 14.06 11.68
CA ILE A 312 7.91 13.00 11.46
C ILE A 312 8.59 11.66 11.20
N VAL A 313 9.77 11.68 10.58
CA VAL A 313 10.66 10.53 10.40
C VAL A 313 12.03 10.79 11.00
N GLU A 314 12.76 9.73 11.31
CA GLU A 314 14.12 9.83 11.86
C GLU A 314 15.13 10.31 10.78
N LYS A 315 16.25 10.91 11.22
CA LYS A 315 17.35 11.43 10.34
C LYS A 315 17.93 10.39 9.38
N ARG A 316 17.90 9.12 9.75
CA ARG A 316 18.40 8.01 8.90
C ARG A 316 17.40 7.52 7.87
N GLU A 317 16.15 7.93 7.92
CA GLU A 317 15.13 7.49 6.97
C GLU A 317 15.45 7.88 5.51
N PRO A 318 15.91 9.12 5.19
CA PRO A 318 16.34 9.46 3.83
C PRO A 318 17.49 8.59 3.29
N GLU A 319 18.38 8.08 4.15
CA GLU A 319 19.46 7.17 3.74
C GLU A 319 18.93 5.79 3.32
N VAL A 320 17.92 5.26 4.04
CA VAL A 320 17.26 4.01 3.68
C VAL A 320 16.51 4.18 2.36
N LEU A 321 15.78 5.30 2.22
CA LEU A 321 15.09 5.63 0.98
C LEU A 321 16.06 5.76 -0.21
N SER A 322 17.23 6.38 -0.02
CA SER A 322 18.25 6.46 -1.07
C SER A 322 18.72 5.08 -1.53
N ALA A 323 18.94 4.15 -0.58
CA ALA A 323 19.29 2.76 -0.91
C ALA A 323 18.15 2.03 -1.64
N TRP A 324 16.90 2.27 -1.26
CA TRP A 324 15.73 1.76 -1.97
C TRP A 324 15.66 2.26 -3.41
N LEU A 325 15.78 3.58 -3.62
CA LEU A 325 15.69 4.18 -4.95
C LEU A 325 16.84 3.71 -5.88
N ALA A 326 18.03 3.46 -5.33
CA ALA A 326 19.12 2.85 -6.08
C ALA A 326 18.76 1.41 -6.51
N ALA A 327 18.25 0.59 -5.58
CA ALA A 327 17.84 -0.78 -5.85
C ALA A 327 16.68 -0.87 -6.87
N VAL A 328 15.71 0.04 -6.81
CA VAL A 328 14.63 0.15 -7.82
C VAL A 328 15.21 0.42 -9.20
N ARG A 329 16.11 1.39 -9.32
CA ARG A 329 16.78 1.71 -10.60
C ARG A 329 17.49 0.50 -11.20
N GLU A 330 18.30 -0.17 -10.40
CA GLU A 330 19.02 -1.39 -10.82
C GLU A 330 18.03 -2.46 -11.28
N SER A 331 16.98 -2.71 -10.50
CA SER A 331 15.99 -3.74 -10.81
C SER A 331 15.15 -3.48 -12.06
N GLN A 332 14.96 -2.21 -12.45
CA GLN A 332 14.25 -1.85 -13.67
C GLN A 332 15.14 -1.85 -14.94
N HIS A 333 16.47 -1.74 -14.78
CA HIS A 333 17.42 -1.76 -15.89
C HIS A 333 17.90 -3.17 -16.28
N GLU A 334 17.85 -4.14 -15.38
CA GLU A 334 18.21 -5.53 -15.69
C GLU A 334 17.18 -6.26 -16.58
N THR A 335 16.04 -5.63 -16.87
CA THR A 335 14.93 -6.21 -17.65
C THR A 335 14.99 -5.86 -19.15
N VAL A 336 16.08 -5.24 -19.65
CA VAL A 336 16.28 -4.88 -21.07
C VAL A 336 17.25 -5.84 -21.77
#